data_e942fe650479ffdb8dd53425004a5e9f
#
_entry.id   e942fe650479ffdb8dd53425004a5e9f
#
_cell.length_a   1.000
_cell.length_b   1.000
_cell.length_c   1.000
_cell.angle_alpha   90.00
_cell.angle_beta   90.00
_cell.angle_gamma   90.00
#
_symmetry.space_group_name_H-M   'P 1'
#
loop_
_entity.id
_entity.type
_entity.pdbx_description
1 polymer ?
#
loop_
_entity_poly.entity_id
_entity_poly.type
_entity_poly.pdbx_seq_one_letter_code
_entity_poly.pdbx_strand_id
1 'polypeptide(L)'
;MQRFIIRRLFWGIPVLILVSIVTFGAMQLVPGGPFTAGASGRPVPPEIQANMEAKYGLDKPVWQQYLNYMGRLILHLDFGPSLRRPGRTVNSMLFGGNFLVDVLREELNQTFGSQASSMTFAEEPGLFDRQATVIRTNGQLVGTIYINWGHRFEAVKRFLTLAPIMVSAQVGMVSILLALSVGIPLGIISALKQNTWVDYLAMFVSMLGVSVPNFLLGIGLILIFALKLGWLPTYGWGEDWKQVIMPAITLGTGGMAFIARLTRASMLEVIRADYIRTARAKGLSERVVVLRHALKNSLIPVTTVLGPMMAAWLTGSFLVEWVFSIGGIGKFFVSAVTDRDYMLIMGTILIYSVALVLFNLLVDIAYGVIDPRIRFE
;
A
#
# COMPACT_ATOMS: atom_id res chain seq x y z
N MET A 1 -24.49 7.52 -11.90
CA MET A 1 -23.45 6.77 -11.22
C MET A 1 -22.53 6.02 -12.19
N GLN A 2 -23.01 5.05 -13.01
CA GLN A 2 -22.15 4.30 -13.94
C GLN A 2 -21.36 5.20 -14.91
N ARG A 3 -22.00 6.14 -15.59
CA ARG A 3 -21.32 7.09 -16.50
C ARG A 3 -20.24 7.92 -15.80
N PHE A 4 -20.49 8.33 -14.56
CA PHE A 4 -19.53 9.07 -13.76
C PHE A 4 -18.30 8.21 -13.45
N ILE A 5 -18.49 6.96 -12.99
CA ILE A 5 -17.39 6.02 -12.70
C ILE A 5 -16.53 5.78 -13.95
N ILE A 6 -17.20 5.49 -15.10
CA ILE A 6 -16.51 5.25 -16.37
C ILE A 6 -15.70 6.48 -16.78
N ARG A 7 -16.30 7.70 -16.71
CA ARG A 7 -15.62 8.95 -17.04
C ARG A 7 -14.40 9.19 -16.14
N ARG A 8 -14.52 8.93 -14.84
CA ARG A 8 -13.40 9.07 -13.88
C ARG A 8 -12.26 8.08 -14.16
N LEU A 9 -12.58 6.82 -14.42
CA LEU A 9 -11.60 5.82 -14.82
C LEU A 9 -10.91 6.19 -16.13
N PHE A 10 -11.69 6.66 -17.11
CA PHE A 10 -11.16 7.11 -18.40
C PHE A 10 -10.17 8.27 -18.24
N TRP A 11 -10.49 9.27 -17.41
CA TRP A 11 -9.56 10.37 -17.10
C TRP A 11 -8.36 9.94 -16.25
N GLY A 12 -8.45 8.84 -15.52
CA GLY A 12 -7.34 8.23 -14.83
C GLY A 12 -6.24 7.70 -15.78
N ILE A 13 -6.62 7.21 -16.97
CA ILE A 13 -5.67 6.66 -17.94
C ILE A 13 -4.62 7.70 -18.40
N PRO A 14 -4.99 8.90 -18.87
CA PRO A 14 -4.02 9.94 -19.21
C PRO A 14 -3.09 10.30 -18.05
N VAL A 15 -3.61 10.32 -16.81
CA VAL A 15 -2.79 10.59 -15.62
C VAL A 15 -1.74 9.50 -15.42
N LEU A 16 -2.13 8.22 -15.52
CA LEU A 16 -1.19 7.09 -15.40
C LEU A 16 -0.13 7.11 -16.51
N ILE A 17 -0.53 7.43 -17.74
CA ILE A 17 0.41 7.58 -18.87
C ILE A 17 1.38 8.74 -18.60
N LEU A 18 0.87 9.90 -18.18
CA LEU A 18 1.71 11.06 -17.86
C LEU A 18 2.72 10.74 -16.75
N VAL A 19 2.25 10.14 -15.64
CA VAL A 19 3.12 9.72 -14.54
C VAL A 19 4.18 8.75 -15.01
N SER A 20 3.82 7.76 -15.85
CA SER A 20 4.78 6.78 -16.39
C SER A 20 5.84 7.44 -17.28
N ILE A 21 5.47 8.39 -18.15
CA ILE A 21 6.40 9.14 -19.00
C ILE A 21 7.35 9.99 -18.15
N VAL A 22 6.80 10.75 -17.18
CA VAL A 22 7.60 11.62 -16.30
C VAL A 22 8.56 10.78 -15.46
N THR A 23 8.10 9.68 -14.89
CA THR A 23 8.94 8.78 -14.09
C THR A 23 10.06 8.16 -14.93
N PHE A 24 9.71 7.64 -16.11
CA PHE A 24 10.69 7.05 -17.01
C PHE A 24 11.72 8.07 -17.49
N GLY A 25 11.28 9.28 -17.83
CA GLY A 25 12.17 10.38 -18.22
C GLY A 25 13.08 10.83 -17.05
N ALA A 26 12.52 10.95 -15.85
CA ALA A 26 13.30 11.33 -14.67
C ALA A 26 14.41 10.32 -14.34
N MET A 27 14.14 9.01 -14.51
CA MET A 27 15.16 7.98 -14.31
C MET A 27 16.35 8.11 -15.29
N GLN A 28 16.09 8.53 -16.53
CA GLN A 28 17.13 8.72 -17.53
C GLN A 28 18.03 9.94 -17.26
N LEU A 29 17.54 10.90 -16.46
CA LEU A 29 18.29 12.09 -16.07
C LEU A 29 19.25 11.83 -14.90
N VAL A 30 19.08 10.71 -14.17
CA VAL A 30 19.96 10.36 -13.04
C VAL A 30 21.34 9.92 -13.58
N PRO A 31 22.45 10.60 -13.19
CA PRO A 31 23.78 10.24 -13.64
C PRO A 31 24.15 8.80 -13.25
N GLY A 32 24.68 8.06 -14.20
CA GLY A 32 25.05 6.64 -14.05
C GLY A 32 23.86 5.70 -14.23
N GLY A 33 24.03 4.69 -15.09
CA GLY A 33 23.01 3.68 -15.38
C GLY A 33 22.83 2.68 -14.24
N PRO A 34 21.87 1.75 -14.36
CA PRO A 34 21.60 0.72 -13.34
C PRO A 34 22.78 -0.25 -13.14
N PHE A 35 23.69 -0.36 -14.08
CA PHE A 35 24.83 -1.29 -14.04
C PHE A 35 26.20 -0.63 -13.86
N THR A 36 26.28 0.67 -13.60
CA THR A 36 27.55 1.40 -13.43
C THR A 36 28.33 0.98 -12.19
N ALA A 37 27.67 0.53 -11.14
CA ALA A 37 28.32 -0.04 -9.94
C ALA A 37 27.77 -1.44 -9.68
N GLY A 38 28.68 -2.39 -9.42
CA GLY A 38 28.30 -3.74 -9.00
C GLY A 38 27.71 -3.77 -7.59
N ALA A 39 27.21 -4.93 -7.14
CA ALA A 39 26.66 -5.14 -5.81
C ALA A 39 27.66 -4.81 -4.66
N SER A 40 28.95 -4.84 -4.95
CA SER A 40 30.03 -4.47 -4.04
C SER A 40 30.42 -2.99 -4.08
N GLY A 41 29.67 -2.15 -4.81
CA GLY A 41 30.01 -0.74 -5.02
C GLY A 41 31.21 -0.48 -5.96
N ARG A 42 31.82 -1.52 -6.52
CA ARG A 42 32.92 -1.41 -7.47
C ARG A 42 32.40 -1.16 -8.88
N PRO A 43 33.10 -0.38 -9.72
CA PRO A 43 32.74 -0.19 -11.12
C PRO A 43 32.68 -1.56 -11.83
N VAL A 44 31.64 -1.75 -12.64
CA VAL A 44 31.51 -2.93 -13.49
C VAL A 44 32.36 -2.71 -14.75
N PRO A 45 33.15 -3.72 -15.22
CA PRO A 45 33.86 -3.61 -16.46
C PRO A 45 32.94 -3.24 -17.63
N PRO A 46 33.38 -2.35 -18.56
CA PRO A 46 32.51 -1.83 -19.65
C PRO A 46 31.88 -2.93 -20.52
N GLU A 47 32.59 -4.02 -20.78
CA GLU A 47 32.11 -5.15 -21.60
C GLU A 47 30.93 -5.88 -20.87
N ILE A 48 31.06 -6.09 -19.58
CA ILE A 48 30.01 -6.73 -18.77
C ILE A 48 28.78 -5.80 -18.68
N GLN A 49 29.03 -4.50 -18.50
CA GLN A 49 27.94 -3.50 -18.48
C GLN A 49 27.20 -3.49 -19.82
N ALA A 50 27.89 -3.43 -20.98
CA ALA A 50 27.27 -3.45 -22.29
C ALA A 50 26.44 -4.71 -22.54
N ASN A 51 26.95 -5.88 -22.14
CA ASN A 51 26.20 -7.13 -22.22
C ASN A 51 24.94 -7.15 -21.36
N MET A 52 25.00 -6.57 -20.16
CA MET A 52 23.83 -6.43 -19.29
C MET A 52 22.81 -5.45 -19.88
N GLU A 53 23.25 -4.31 -20.38
CA GLU A 53 22.39 -3.32 -21.04
C GLU A 53 21.68 -3.91 -22.25
N ALA A 54 22.39 -4.64 -23.10
CA ALA A 54 21.81 -5.33 -24.26
C ALA A 54 20.80 -6.41 -23.84
N LYS A 55 21.11 -7.20 -22.80
CA LYS A 55 20.20 -8.24 -22.28
C LYS A 55 18.86 -7.66 -21.81
N TYR A 56 18.86 -6.49 -21.19
CA TYR A 56 17.66 -5.84 -20.69
C TYR A 56 17.07 -4.81 -21.67
N GLY A 57 17.69 -4.63 -22.86
CA GLY A 57 17.25 -3.72 -23.90
C GLY A 57 17.45 -2.25 -23.56
N LEU A 58 18.38 -1.94 -22.66
CA LEU A 58 18.75 -0.57 -22.27
C LEU A 58 19.70 0.08 -23.28
N ASP A 59 20.22 -0.68 -24.23
CA ASP A 59 20.99 -0.24 -25.39
C ASP A 59 20.14 0.45 -26.47
N LYS A 60 18.81 0.27 -26.40
CA LYS A 60 17.86 0.83 -27.35
C LYS A 60 17.57 2.32 -27.07
N PRO A 61 17.06 3.07 -28.08
CA PRO A 61 16.60 4.44 -27.87
C PRO A 61 15.57 4.52 -26.72
N VAL A 62 15.62 5.58 -25.92
CA VAL A 62 14.79 5.76 -24.70
C VAL A 62 13.30 5.57 -24.96
N TRP A 63 12.77 6.10 -26.07
CA TRP A 63 11.38 5.92 -26.45
C TRP A 63 11.01 4.46 -26.72
N GLN A 64 11.93 3.67 -27.29
CA GLN A 64 11.70 2.24 -27.54
C GLN A 64 11.76 1.42 -26.27
N GLN A 65 12.65 1.76 -25.33
CA GLN A 65 12.67 1.15 -23.99
C GLN A 65 11.33 1.37 -23.28
N TYR A 66 10.82 2.61 -23.32
CA TYR A 66 9.52 2.96 -22.73
C TYR A 66 8.36 2.18 -23.37
N LEU A 67 8.28 2.15 -24.70
CA LEU A 67 7.21 1.41 -25.40
C LEU A 67 7.28 -0.10 -25.14
N ASN A 68 8.47 -0.68 -25.09
CA ASN A 68 8.65 -2.09 -24.74
C ASN A 68 8.21 -2.40 -23.31
N TYR A 69 8.52 -1.50 -22.35
CA TYR A 69 8.07 -1.63 -20.98
C TYR A 69 6.55 -1.54 -20.87
N MET A 70 5.95 -0.49 -21.45
CA MET A 70 4.50 -0.29 -21.42
C MET A 70 3.74 -1.38 -22.16
N GLY A 71 4.28 -1.88 -23.26
CA GLY A 71 3.71 -3.01 -24.00
C GLY A 71 3.62 -4.28 -23.16
N ARG A 72 4.70 -4.65 -22.45
CA ARG A 72 4.68 -5.79 -21.50
C ARG A 72 3.70 -5.56 -20.37
N LEU A 73 3.70 -4.37 -19.80
CA LEU A 73 2.81 -4.05 -18.68
C LEU A 73 1.33 -4.13 -19.09
N ILE A 74 0.95 -3.54 -20.23
CA ILE A 74 -0.46 -3.49 -20.66
C ILE A 74 -0.96 -4.85 -21.16
N LEU A 75 -0.13 -5.58 -21.93
CA LEU A 75 -0.55 -6.84 -22.55
C LEU A 75 -0.45 -8.04 -21.59
N HIS A 76 0.51 -8.04 -20.68
CA HIS A 76 0.82 -9.19 -19.82
C HIS A 76 0.78 -8.89 -18.32
N LEU A 77 0.49 -7.65 -17.90
CA LEU A 77 0.60 -7.17 -16.50
C LEU A 77 1.98 -7.49 -15.89
N ASP A 78 3.03 -7.48 -16.75
CA ASP A 78 4.40 -7.78 -16.35
C ASP A 78 5.21 -6.49 -16.18
N PHE A 79 5.60 -6.20 -14.94
CA PHE A 79 6.47 -5.07 -14.61
C PHE A 79 7.95 -5.32 -14.98
N GLY A 80 8.26 -6.50 -15.49
CA GLY A 80 9.59 -6.87 -15.93
C GLY A 80 10.49 -7.46 -14.83
N PRO A 81 11.71 -7.87 -15.24
CA PRO A 81 12.70 -8.40 -14.30
C PRO A 81 13.33 -7.28 -13.48
N SER A 82 13.69 -7.56 -12.21
CA SER A 82 14.53 -6.65 -11.45
C SER A 82 15.93 -6.58 -12.07
N LEU A 83 16.45 -5.37 -12.27
CA LEU A 83 17.78 -5.15 -12.84
C LEU A 83 18.90 -5.42 -11.81
N ARG A 84 18.57 -5.37 -10.52
CA ARG A 84 19.53 -5.51 -9.42
C ARG A 84 19.44 -6.83 -8.67
N ARG A 85 18.34 -7.55 -8.82
CA ARG A 85 18.10 -8.83 -8.14
C ARG A 85 17.90 -9.94 -9.17
N PRO A 86 18.99 -10.57 -9.64
CA PRO A 86 18.94 -11.60 -10.68
C PRO A 86 17.95 -12.72 -10.32
N GLY A 87 17.15 -13.15 -11.30
CA GLY A 87 16.17 -14.22 -11.10
C GLY A 87 14.86 -13.79 -10.41
N ARG A 88 14.72 -12.52 -10.04
CA ARG A 88 13.45 -11.99 -9.48
C ARG A 88 12.75 -11.08 -10.47
N THR A 89 11.45 -11.22 -10.60
CA THR A 89 10.59 -10.27 -11.32
C THR A 89 10.05 -9.22 -10.36
N VAL A 90 9.76 -8.02 -10.86
CA VAL A 90 9.12 -6.97 -10.07
C VAL A 90 7.77 -7.44 -9.52
N ASN A 91 7.01 -8.21 -10.33
CA ASN A 91 5.76 -8.84 -9.89
C ASN A 91 5.95 -9.70 -8.64
N SER A 92 6.96 -10.59 -8.63
CA SER A 92 7.23 -11.46 -7.49
C SER A 92 7.68 -10.68 -6.25
N MET A 93 8.32 -9.52 -6.43
CA MET A 93 8.77 -8.67 -5.33
C MET A 93 7.63 -7.86 -4.70
N LEU A 94 6.65 -7.43 -5.50
CA LEU A 94 5.56 -6.57 -5.04
C LEU A 94 4.33 -7.38 -4.58
N PHE A 95 4.01 -8.44 -5.32
CA PHE A 95 2.82 -9.27 -5.05
C PHE A 95 3.16 -10.61 -4.37
N GLY A 96 4.44 -10.88 -4.12
CA GLY A 96 4.90 -12.17 -3.66
C GLY A 96 5.12 -13.17 -4.80
N GLY A 97 5.63 -14.37 -4.46
CA GLY A 97 5.79 -15.46 -5.41
C GLY A 97 4.46 -16.13 -5.78
N ASN A 98 4.56 -17.25 -6.48
CA ASN A 98 3.40 -18.10 -6.73
C ASN A 98 3.07 -18.92 -5.48
N PHE A 99 2.21 -18.39 -4.61
CA PHE A 99 1.83 -19.03 -3.34
C PHE A 99 1.19 -20.42 -3.52
N LEU A 100 0.59 -20.69 -4.68
CA LEU A 100 0.11 -22.04 -4.99
C LEU A 100 1.28 -23.02 -5.17
N VAL A 101 2.34 -22.60 -5.85
CA VAL A 101 3.57 -23.40 -5.97
C VAL A 101 4.17 -23.66 -4.59
N ASP A 102 4.18 -22.67 -3.70
CA ASP A 102 4.70 -22.83 -2.34
C ASP A 102 3.89 -23.84 -1.53
N VAL A 103 2.55 -23.81 -1.62
CA VAL A 103 1.66 -24.78 -0.97
C VAL A 103 1.89 -26.20 -1.52
N LEU A 104 1.95 -26.34 -2.85
CA LEU A 104 2.18 -27.64 -3.48
C LEU A 104 3.60 -28.17 -3.19
N ARG A 105 4.59 -27.31 -3.06
CA ARG A 105 5.96 -27.69 -2.69
C ARG A 105 6.04 -28.21 -1.25
N GLU A 106 5.25 -27.63 -0.36
CA GLU A 106 5.16 -28.11 1.02
C GLU A 106 4.55 -29.51 1.10
N GLU A 107 3.51 -29.79 0.30
CA GLU A 107 2.93 -31.12 0.15
C GLU A 107 3.95 -32.12 -0.42
N LEU A 108 4.73 -31.72 -1.44
CA LEU A 108 5.85 -32.53 -1.96
C LEU A 108 6.88 -32.84 -0.89
N ASN A 109 7.24 -31.86 -0.07
CA ASN A 109 8.19 -32.06 1.02
C ASN A 109 7.67 -33.04 2.07
N GLN A 110 6.39 -32.99 2.40
CA GLN A 110 5.76 -33.94 3.32
C GLN A 110 5.72 -35.36 2.75
N THR A 111 5.49 -35.49 1.44
CA THR A 111 5.34 -36.78 0.77
C THR A 111 6.67 -37.44 0.43
N PHE A 112 7.65 -36.65 -0.04
CA PHE A 112 8.92 -37.17 -0.59
C PHE A 112 10.15 -36.77 0.23
N GLY A 113 10.01 -36.03 1.33
CA GLY A 113 11.09 -35.62 2.22
C GLY A 113 12.23 -34.89 1.48
N SER A 114 13.46 -35.29 1.73
CA SER A 114 14.65 -34.64 1.13
C SER A 114 14.73 -34.71 -0.40
N GLN A 115 14.02 -35.67 -1.02
CA GLN A 115 14.00 -35.78 -2.50
C GLN A 115 13.16 -34.65 -3.15
N ALA A 116 12.23 -34.02 -2.42
CA ALA A 116 11.40 -32.95 -2.93
C ALA A 116 12.21 -31.70 -3.34
N SER A 117 13.35 -31.45 -2.71
CA SER A 117 14.24 -30.32 -3.03
C SER A 117 14.79 -30.37 -4.47
N SER A 118 14.86 -31.58 -5.04
CA SER A 118 15.32 -31.82 -6.40
C SER A 118 14.18 -31.82 -7.45
N MET A 119 12.93 -31.65 -7.03
CA MET A 119 11.75 -31.67 -7.88
C MET A 119 11.36 -30.25 -8.29
N THR A 120 10.98 -30.07 -9.54
CA THR A 120 10.51 -28.80 -10.08
C THR A 120 9.19 -29.00 -10.82
N PHE A 121 8.37 -27.97 -10.92
CA PHE A 121 7.19 -28.00 -11.77
C PHE A 121 7.60 -27.81 -13.24
N ALA A 122 6.98 -28.54 -14.17
CA ALA A 122 7.22 -28.38 -15.61
C ALA A 122 6.83 -26.98 -16.08
N GLU A 123 5.69 -26.50 -15.57
CA GLU A 123 5.21 -25.13 -15.71
C GLU A 123 4.69 -24.68 -14.35
N GLU A 124 4.81 -23.38 -14.04
CA GLU A 124 4.24 -22.85 -12.81
C GLU A 124 2.71 -22.89 -12.88
N PRO A 125 2.04 -23.66 -12.00
CA PRO A 125 0.59 -23.79 -12.04
C PRO A 125 -0.09 -22.47 -11.65
N GLY A 126 -1.08 -22.06 -12.44
CA GLY A 126 -1.96 -20.95 -12.11
C GLY A 126 -2.98 -21.32 -11.03
N LEU A 127 -3.52 -20.32 -10.34
CA LEU A 127 -4.47 -20.53 -9.25
C LEU A 127 -5.73 -21.32 -9.65
N PHE A 128 -6.10 -21.31 -10.93
CA PHE A 128 -7.27 -21.98 -11.48
C PHE A 128 -6.95 -23.29 -12.22
N ASP A 129 -5.68 -23.66 -12.33
CA ASP A 129 -5.27 -24.89 -12.98
C ASP A 129 -5.79 -26.10 -12.20
N ARG A 130 -6.06 -27.19 -12.91
CA ARG A 130 -6.58 -28.43 -12.31
C ARG A 130 -5.47 -29.37 -11.85
N GLN A 131 -4.28 -29.23 -12.43
CA GLN A 131 -3.15 -30.12 -12.17
C GLN A 131 -1.82 -29.37 -12.33
N ALA A 132 -0.80 -29.83 -11.62
CA ALA A 132 0.58 -29.37 -11.74
C ALA A 132 1.47 -30.59 -12.05
N THR A 133 2.23 -30.51 -13.13
CA THR A 133 3.17 -31.57 -13.54
C THR A 133 4.51 -31.37 -12.87
N VAL A 134 5.01 -32.37 -12.19
CA VAL A 134 6.27 -32.34 -11.43
C VAL A 134 7.37 -33.06 -12.20
N ILE A 135 8.49 -32.39 -12.39
CA ILE A 135 9.69 -32.95 -13.01
C ILE A 135 10.78 -33.16 -11.94
N ARG A 136 11.48 -34.27 -12.04
CA ARG A 136 12.68 -34.52 -11.24
C ARG A 136 13.88 -33.78 -11.86
N THR A 137 14.92 -33.48 -11.07
CA THR A 137 16.13 -32.75 -11.48
C THR A 137 16.83 -33.33 -12.74
N ASN A 138 16.64 -34.63 -13.02
CA ASN A 138 17.18 -35.31 -14.20
C ASN A 138 16.26 -35.27 -15.44
N GLY A 139 15.25 -34.37 -15.45
CA GLY A 139 14.31 -34.25 -16.59
C GLY A 139 13.24 -35.35 -16.65
N GLN A 140 13.27 -36.35 -15.77
CA GLN A 140 12.23 -37.40 -15.73
C GLN A 140 10.97 -36.90 -15.03
N LEU A 141 9.81 -37.13 -15.65
CA LEU A 141 8.50 -36.86 -15.07
C LEU A 141 8.27 -37.77 -13.87
N VAL A 142 8.02 -37.18 -12.70
CA VAL A 142 7.73 -37.91 -11.46
C VAL A 142 6.24 -38.19 -11.32
N GLY A 143 5.40 -37.24 -11.69
CA GLY A 143 3.95 -37.38 -11.57
C GLY A 143 3.19 -36.09 -11.75
N THR A 144 1.90 -36.16 -11.53
CA THR A 144 0.98 -35.02 -11.60
C THR A 144 0.27 -34.85 -10.27
N ILE A 145 0.28 -33.64 -9.71
CA ILE A 145 -0.47 -33.27 -8.51
C ILE A 145 -1.80 -32.66 -8.94
N TYR A 146 -2.89 -33.14 -8.37
CA TYR A 146 -4.21 -32.56 -8.59
C TYR A 146 -4.46 -31.41 -7.64
N ILE A 147 -4.72 -30.22 -8.20
CA ILE A 147 -4.97 -29.01 -7.43
C ILE A 147 -6.43 -28.98 -6.96
N ASN A 148 -6.61 -29.06 -5.67
CA ASN A 148 -7.92 -29.04 -5.02
C ASN A 148 -8.26 -27.63 -4.45
N TRP A 149 -9.49 -27.47 -3.95
CA TRP A 149 -9.93 -26.21 -3.34
C TRP A 149 -9.15 -25.86 -2.07
N GLY A 150 -8.63 -26.84 -1.32
CA GLY A 150 -7.81 -26.61 -0.15
C GLY A 150 -6.49 -25.90 -0.50
N HIS A 151 -5.79 -26.36 -1.54
CA HIS A 151 -4.56 -25.74 -2.04
C HIS A 151 -4.80 -24.27 -2.45
N ARG A 152 -5.90 -24.02 -3.16
CA ARG A 152 -6.28 -22.67 -3.60
C ARG A 152 -6.60 -21.76 -2.43
N PHE A 153 -7.37 -22.25 -1.48
CA PHE A 153 -7.72 -21.50 -0.28
C PHE A 153 -6.48 -21.12 0.54
N GLU A 154 -5.56 -22.07 0.74
CA GLU A 154 -4.31 -21.81 1.45
C GLU A 154 -3.40 -20.84 0.68
N ALA A 155 -3.33 -20.96 -0.66
CA ALA A 155 -2.58 -20.03 -1.51
C ALA A 155 -3.15 -18.60 -1.42
N VAL A 156 -4.47 -18.43 -1.48
CA VAL A 156 -5.14 -17.13 -1.30
C VAL A 156 -4.90 -16.59 0.10
N LYS A 157 -4.99 -17.42 1.13
CA LYS A 157 -4.70 -17.03 2.51
C LYS A 157 -3.26 -16.53 2.64
N ARG A 158 -2.28 -17.25 2.09
CA ARG A 158 -0.87 -16.83 2.08
C ARG A 158 -0.68 -15.52 1.31
N PHE A 159 -1.33 -15.36 0.16
CA PHE A 159 -1.31 -14.09 -0.57
C PHE A 159 -1.82 -12.94 0.30
N LEU A 160 -2.99 -13.10 0.92
CA LEU A 160 -3.58 -12.07 1.77
C LEU A 160 -2.74 -11.74 3.01
N THR A 161 -1.97 -12.71 3.54
CA THR A 161 -1.19 -12.51 4.76
C THR A 161 0.27 -12.12 4.53
N LEU A 162 0.90 -12.63 3.46
CA LEU A 162 2.35 -12.56 3.25
C LEU A 162 2.77 -11.76 2.00
N ALA A 163 1.87 -11.52 1.03
CA ALA A 163 2.24 -10.72 -0.14
C ALA A 163 2.60 -9.29 0.31
N PRO A 164 3.74 -8.74 -0.11
CA PRO A 164 4.21 -7.43 0.36
C PRO A 164 3.18 -6.32 0.21
N ILE A 165 2.43 -6.30 -0.89
CA ILE A 165 1.35 -5.32 -1.10
C ILE A 165 0.22 -5.48 -0.08
N MET A 166 -0.16 -6.73 0.27
CA MET A 166 -1.22 -7.00 1.24
C MET A 166 -0.77 -6.69 2.66
N VAL A 167 0.48 -6.97 2.98
CA VAL A 167 1.08 -6.61 4.28
C VAL A 167 1.03 -5.09 4.49
N SER A 168 1.50 -4.30 3.51
CA SER A 168 1.41 -2.84 3.58
C SER A 168 -0.04 -2.35 3.67
N ALA A 169 -0.95 -2.96 2.89
CA ALA A 169 -2.36 -2.61 2.90
C ALA A 169 -3.02 -2.89 4.26
N GLN A 170 -2.68 -3.98 4.93
CA GLN A 170 -3.19 -4.30 6.27
C GLN A 170 -2.72 -3.29 7.32
N VAL A 171 -1.42 -2.97 7.35
CA VAL A 171 -0.89 -1.92 8.25
C VAL A 171 -1.59 -0.60 7.98
N GLY A 172 -1.68 -0.19 6.72
CA GLY A 172 -2.34 1.04 6.31
C GLY A 172 -3.81 1.09 6.69
N MET A 173 -4.56 0.00 6.47
CA MET A 173 -5.99 -0.09 6.80
C MET A 173 -6.23 0.06 8.31
N VAL A 174 -5.47 -0.66 9.14
CA VAL A 174 -5.61 -0.54 10.61
C VAL A 174 -5.23 0.86 11.07
N SER A 175 -4.21 1.48 10.46
CA SER A 175 -3.81 2.87 10.75
C SER A 175 -4.91 3.86 10.39
N ILE A 176 -5.59 3.70 9.24
CA ILE A 176 -6.71 4.54 8.81
C ILE A 176 -7.90 4.39 9.77
N LEU A 177 -8.24 3.15 10.12
CA LEU A 177 -9.31 2.88 11.08
C LEU A 177 -9.03 3.53 12.44
N LEU A 178 -7.79 3.44 12.92
CA LEU A 178 -7.36 4.13 14.15
C LEU A 178 -7.49 5.65 14.01
N ALA A 179 -6.98 6.21 12.91
CA ALA A 179 -7.00 7.65 12.67
C ALA A 179 -8.44 8.20 12.60
N LEU A 180 -9.36 7.48 11.97
CA LEU A 180 -10.78 7.86 11.88
C LEU A 180 -11.50 7.67 13.21
N SER A 181 -11.34 6.49 13.85
CA SER A 181 -12.06 6.14 15.07
C SER A 181 -11.70 7.02 16.28
N VAL A 182 -10.49 7.56 16.30
CA VAL A 182 -10.03 8.45 17.36
C VAL A 182 -10.05 9.92 16.90
N GLY A 183 -9.60 10.23 15.70
CA GLY A 183 -9.48 11.61 15.21
C GLY A 183 -10.83 12.30 15.05
N ILE A 184 -11.84 11.61 14.47
CA ILE A 184 -13.17 12.22 14.30
C ILE A 184 -13.82 12.54 15.66
N PRO A 185 -13.94 11.61 16.62
CA PRO A 185 -14.50 11.92 17.93
C PRO A 185 -13.74 13.03 18.68
N LEU A 186 -12.41 13.02 18.64
CA LEU A 186 -11.61 14.08 19.25
C LEU A 186 -11.91 15.45 18.64
N GLY A 187 -12.02 15.54 17.29
CA GLY A 187 -12.37 16.76 16.62
C GLY A 187 -13.78 17.26 16.96
N ILE A 188 -14.76 16.37 17.04
CA ILE A 188 -16.13 16.68 17.43
C ILE A 188 -16.16 17.20 18.88
N ILE A 189 -15.57 16.48 19.82
CA ILE A 189 -15.53 16.85 21.25
C ILE A 189 -14.85 18.21 21.43
N SER A 190 -13.71 18.43 20.74
CA SER A 190 -12.97 19.68 20.76
C SER A 190 -13.82 20.84 20.22
N ALA A 191 -14.55 20.65 19.11
CA ALA A 191 -15.43 21.68 18.55
C ALA A 191 -16.62 22.02 19.46
N LEU A 192 -17.27 21.00 20.06
CA LEU A 192 -18.40 21.20 20.98
C LEU A 192 -18.00 21.86 22.29
N LYS A 193 -16.76 21.64 22.72
CA LYS A 193 -16.17 22.21 23.92
C LYS A 193 -15.17 23.31 23.59
N GLN A 194 -15.42 24.08 22.54
CA GLN A 194 -14.53 25.17 22.08
C GLN A 194 -14.12 26.08 23.23
N ASN A 195 -12.82 26.45 23.26
CA ASN A 195 -12.20 27.35 24.26
C ASN A 195 -12.27 26.84 25.71
N THR A 196 -12.46 25.53 25.92
CA THR A 196 -12.33 24.91 27.24
C THR A 196 -11.01 24.15 27.34
N TRP A 197 -10.65 23.72 28.56
CA TRP A 197 -9.47 22.88 28.78
C TRP A 197 -9.50 21.57 27.98
N VAL A 198 -10.69 21.02 27.73
CA VAL A 198 -10.88 19.80 26.91
C VAL A 198 -10.47 20.05 25.45
N ASP A 199 -10.84 21.21 24.90
CA ASP A 199 -10.43 21.62 23.56
C ASP A 199 -8.91 21.78 23.47
N TYR A 200 -8.32 22.52 24.42
CA TYR A 200 -6.87 22.70 24.45
C TYR A 200 -6.10 21.39 24.61
N LEU A 201 -6.57 20.49 25.48
CA LEU A 201 -5.96 19.18 25.68
C LEU A 201 -6.05 18.32 24.40
N ALA A 202 -7.23 18.25 23.78
CA ALA A 202 -7.40 17.49 22.52
C ALA A 202 -6.50 18.00 21.41
N MET A 203 -6.38 19.32 21.28
CA MET A 203 -5.51 19.96 20.27
C MET A 203 -4.02 19.78 20.61
N PHE A 204 -3.64 19.86 21.87
CA PHE A 204 -2.28 19.61 22.33
C PHE A 204 -1.84 18.15 22.03
N VAL A 205 -2.66 17.17 22.39
CA VAL A 205 -2.40 15.75 22.06
C VAL A 205 -2.30 15.53 20.55
N SER A 206 -3.18 16.18 19.77
CA SER A 206 -3.11 16.14 18.32
C SER A 206 -1.81 16.78 17.78
N MET A 207 -1.36 17.88 18.37
CA MET A 207 -0.12 18.55 17.97
C MET A 207 1.11 17.66 18.25
N LEU A 208 1.16 16.99 19.39
CA LEU A 208 2.24 16.04 19.71
C LEU A 208 2.32 14.93 18.66
N GLY A 209 1.17 14.40 18.21
CA GLY A 209 1.12 13.34 17.21
C GLY A 209 1.68 13.74 15.83
N VAL A 210 1.70 15.04 15.50
CA VAL A 210 2.31 15.53 14.25
C VAL A 210 3.77 15.96 14.47
N SER A 211 4.09 16.45 15.65
CA SER A 211 5.42 17.00 15.93
C SER A 211 6.50 15.94 16.10
N VAL A 212 6.11 14.74 16.53
CA VAL A 212 7.05 13.62 16.70
C VAL A 212 7.21 12.90 15.36
N PRO A 213 8.42 12.78 14.80
CA PRO A 213 8.65 11.97 13.61
C PRO A 213 8.20 10.51 13.82
N ASN A 214 7.48 9.95 12.83
CA ASN A 214 6.90 8.60 12.94
C ASN A 214 7.93 7.53 13.35
N PHE A 215 9.15 7.56 12.78
CA PHE A 215 10.18 6.59 13.13
C PHE A 215 10.61 6.68 14.59
N LEU A 216 10.69 7.91 15.14
CA LEU A 216 11.04 8.11 16.54
C LEU A 216 9.92 7.63 17.47
N LEU A 217 8.67 7.88 17.11
CA LEU A 217 7.51 7.32 17.80
C LEU A 217 7.54 5.80 17.80
N GLY A 218 7.82 5.18 16.63
CA GLY A 218 7.93 3.73 16.51
C GLY A 218 9.02 3.13 17.40
N ILE A 219 10.21 3.72 17.42
CA ILE A 219 11.30 3.30 18.31
C ILE A 219 10.88 3.45 19.78
N GLY A 220 10.25 4.56 20.14
CA GLY A 220 9.74 4.79 21.50
C GLY A 220 8.72 3.73 21.94
N LEU A 221 7.80 3.35 21.04
CA LEU A 221 6.82 2.28 21.32
C LEU A 221 7.50 0.92 21.50
N ILE A 222 8.50 0.59 20.68
CA ILE A 222 9.30 -0.66 20.84
C ILE A 222 10.00 -0.67 22.21
N LEU A 223 10.67 0.44 22.57
CA LEU A 223 11.39 0.53 23.85
C LEU A 223 10.45 0.35 25.06
N ILE A 224 9.28 0.96 25.02
CA ILE A 224 8.33 0.94 26.13
C ILE A 224 7.52 -0.38 26.14
N PHE A 225 6.82 -0.68 25.06
CA PHE A 225 5.81 -1.76 25.07
C PHE A 225 6.39 -3.14 24.75
N ALA A 226 7.46 -3.21 23.97
CA ALA A 226 8.09 -4.48 23.66
C ALA A 226 9.23 -4.82 24.65
N LEU A 227 10.20 -3.92 24.81
CA LEU A 227 11.39 -4.25 25.60
C LEU A 227 11.20 -4.08 27.10
N LYS A 228 10.53 -2.97 27.55
CA LYS A 228 10.37 -2.70 28.99
C LYS A 228 9.18 -3.45 29.59
N LEU A 229 8.03 -3.45 28.90
CA LEU A 229 6.80 -4.05 29.40
C LEU A 229 6.57 -5.49 28.92
N GLY A 230 7.18 -5.89 27.78
CA GLY A 230 7.01 -7.23 27.21
C GLY A 230 5.60 -7.54 26.72
N TRP A 231 4.77 -6.49 26.46
CA TRP A 231 3.37 -6.67 26.08
C TRP A 231 3.16 -6.97 24.60
N LEU A 232 4.03 -6.38 23.75
CA LEU A 232 3.92 -6.44 22.29
C LEU A 232 5.21 -6.97 21.67
N PRO A 233 5.16 -7.67 20.53
CA PRO A 233 6.34 -8.15 19.84
C PRO A 233 7.12 -6.98 19.19
N THR A 234 8.46 -7.09 19.18
CA THR A 234 9.36 -6.06 18.66
C THR A 234 9.31 -5.93 17.13
N TYR A 235 9.12 -7.05 16.43
CA TYR A 235 9.21 -7.17 14.97
C TYR A 235 8.37 -8.33 14.44
N GLY A 236 8.27 -8.44 13.11
CA GLY A 236 7.63 -9.54 12.43
C GLY A 236 6.26 -9.21 11.86
N TRP A 237 5.70 -10.16 11.12
CA TRP A 237 4.39 -10.02 10.48
C TRP A 237 3.77 -11.39 10.20
N GLY A 238 2.47 -11.51 10.49
CA GLY A 238 1.65 -12.66 10.08
C GLY A 238 1.57 -13.82 11.09
N GLU A 239 2.33 -13.80 12.18
CA GLU A 239 2.32 -14.83 13.22
C GLU A 239 1.37 -14.49 14.37
N ASP A 240 1.32 -13.22 14.78
CA ASP A 240 0.48 -12.72 15.86
C ASP A 240 -0.18 -11.39 15.46
N TRP A 241 -1.50 -11.27 15.69
CA TRP A 241 -2.24 -10.03 15.45
C TRP A 241 -1.68 -8.82 16.22
N LYS A 242 -0.97 -9.06 17.34
CA LYS A 242 -0.31 -8.00 18.11
C LYS A 242 0.78 -7.28 17.33
N GLN A 243 1.33 -7.91 16.31
CA GLN A 243 2.38 -7.33 15.47
C GLN A 243 1.91 -6.09 14.69
N VAL A 244 0.60 -5.93 14.46
CA VAL A 244 0.04 -4.76 13.76
C VAL A 244 -0.12 -3.52 14.65
N ILE A 245 -0.18 -3.69 15.98
CA ILE A 245 -0.59 -2.62 16.92
C ILE A 245 0.39 -1.44 16.88
N MET A 246 1.67 -1.69 17.15
CA MET A 246 2.67 -0.60 17.19
C MET A 246 2.89 0.05 15.83
N PRO A 247 3.03 -0.69 14.70
CA PRO A 247 3.08 -0.09 13.37
C PRO A 247 1.86 0.77 13.05
N ALA A 248 0.65 0.29 13.38
CA ALA A 248 -0.58 1.02 13.11
C ALA A 248 -0.69 2.31 13.95
N ILE A 249 -0.30 2.28 15.22
CA ILE A 249 -0.23 3.48 16.05
C ILE A 249 0.79 4.46 15.48
N THR A 250 1.97 3.98 15.11
CA THR A 250 3.05 4.81 14.56
C THR A 250 2.61 5.52 13.29
N LEU A 251 2.03 4.81 12.33
CA LEU A 251 1.55 5.38 11.08
C LEU A 251 0.29 6.22 11.28
N GLY A 252 -0.64 5.74 12.11
CA GLY A 252 -1.97 6.34 12.32
C GLY A 252 -1.95 7.64 13.11
N THR A 253 -0.98 7.85 14.02
CA THR A 253 -0.99 8.99 14.96
C THR A 253 -0.97 10.34 14.24
N GLY A 254 -0.12 10.51 13.23
CA GLY A 254 -0.06 11.74 12.44
C GLY A 254 -1.36 12.05 11.70
N GLY A 255 -1.97 11.04 11.10
CA GLY A 255 -3.27 11.16 10.43
C GLY A 255 -4.43 11.39 11.39
N MET A 256 -4.44 10.72 12.54
CA MET A 256 -5.40 10.97 13.61
C MET A 256 -5.39 12.45 14.03
N ALA A 257 -4.21 13.00 14.27
CA ALA A 257 -4.03 14.40 14.63
C ALA A 257 -4.50 15.37 13.54
N PHE A 258 -4.21 15.05 12.28
CA PHE A 258 -4.66 15.82 11.12
C PHE A 258 -6.19 15.79 10.99
N ILE A 259 -6.80 14.60 11.06
CA ILE A 259 -8.25 14.39 11.01
C ILE A 259 -8.95 15.10 12.16
N ALA A 260 -8.42 15.02 13.38
CA ALA A 260 -9.00 15.70 14.54
C ALA A 260 -9.08 17.23 14.34
N ARG A 261 -7.99 17.85 13.87
CA ARG A 261 -7.97 19.29 13.57
C ARG A 261 -8.92 19.66 12.45
N LEU A 262 -8.94 18.88 11.36
CA LEU A 262 -9.81 19.12 10.22
C LEU A 262 -11.29 18.99 10.62
N THR A 263 -11.62 17.94 11.37
CA THR A 263 -12.98 17.72 11.89
C THR A 263 -13.40 18.87 12.82
N ARG A 264 -12.50 19.30 13.73
CA ARG A 264 -12.77 20.45 14.61
C ARG A 264 -13.09 21.72 13.83
N ALA A 265 -12.23 22.06 12.86
CA ALA A 265 -12.41 23.27 12.06
C ALA A 265 -13.74 23.26 11.30
N SER A 266 -14.01 22.17 10.60
CA SER A 266 -15.26 22.00 9.83
C SER A 266 -16.50 21.94 10.71
N MET A 267 -16.43 21.31 11.88
CA MET A 267 -17.53 21.30 12.86
C MET A 267 -17.84 22.72 13.37
N LEU A 268 -16.83 23.53 13.69
CA LEU A 268 -17.03 24.91 14.14
C LEU A 268 -17.70 25.78 13.08
N GLU A 269 -17.38 25.59 11.83
CA GLU A 269 -18.03 26.26 10.71
C GLU A 269 -19.52 25.83 10.59
N VAL A 270 -19.74 24.54 10.55
CA VAL A 270 -21.09 23.95 10.38
C VAL A 270 -22.03 24.27 11.53
N ILE A 271 -21.57 24.21 12.78
CA ILE A 271 -22.42 24.50 13.96
C ILE A 271 -22.96 25.94 13.96
N ARG A 272 -22.31 26.85 13.28
CA ARG A 272 -22.74 28.26 13.14
C ARG A 272 -23.68 28.51 11.98
N ALA A 273 -23.92 27.53 11.11
CA ALA A 273 -24.75 27.66 9.94
C ALA A 273 -26.26 27.83 10.30
N ASP A 274 -27.00 28.54 9.47
CA ASP A 274 -28.42 28.89 9.74
C ASP A 274 -29.35 27.68 9.83
N TYR A 275 -29.09 26.63 9.06
CA TYR A 275 -29.88 25.40 9.16
C TYR A 275 -29.72 24.67 10.49
N ILE A 276 -28.58 24.83 11.16
CA ILE A 276 -28.35 24.32 12.51
C ILE A 276 -29.13 25.14 13.54
N ARG A 277 -29.16 26.47 13.39
CA ARG A 277 -30.01 27.35 14.23
C ARG A 277 -31.48 26.98 14.08
N THR A 278 -31.92 26.72 12.86
CA THR A 278 -33.30 26.27 12.57
C THR A 278 -33.61 24.94 13.23
N ALA A 279 -32.68 23.97 13.21
CA ALA A 279 -32.85 22.68 13.87
C ALA A 279 -33.01 22.83 15.39
N ARG A 280 -32.22 23.70 16.02
CA ARG A 280 -32.36 24.03 17.45
C ARG A 280 -33.67 24.74 17.76
N ALA A 281 -34.09 25.69 16.92
CA ALA A 281 -35.37 26.41 17.08
C ALA A 281 -36.59 25.48 17.00
N LYS A 282 -36.48 24.36 16.28
CA LYS A 282 -37.48 23.29 16.21
C LYS A 282 -37.48 22.38 17.45
N GLY A 283 -36.69 22.66 18.48
CA GLY A 283 -36.67 21.92 19.73
C GLY A 283 -35.91 20.58 19.67
N LEU A 284 -35.12 20.33 18.62
CA LEU A 284 -34.31 19.11 18.54
C LEU A 284 -33.24 19.09 19.64
N SER A 285 -33.01 17.91 20.24
CA SER A 285 -31.95 17.74 21.24
C SER A 285 -30.57 17.95 20.60
N GLU A 286 -29.62 18.50 21.36
CA GLU A 286 -28.28 18.82 20.84
C GLU A 286 -27.58 17.57 20.25
N ARG A 287 -27.79 16.40 20.81
CA ARG A 287 -27.27 15.14 20.27
C ARG A 287 -27.79 14.87 18.85
N VAL A 288 -29.07 15.11 18.59
CA VAL A 288 -29.67 14.93 17.26
C VAL A 288 -29.15 16.01 16.29
N VAL A 289 -29.05 17.26 16.74
CA VAL A 289 -28.49 18.36 15.96
C VAL A 289 -27.05 18.03 15.52
N VAL A 290 -26.21 17.57 16.46
CA VAL A 290 -24.81 17.22 16.16
C VAL A 290 -24.73 16.03 15.22
N LEU A 291 -25.29 14.88 15.60
CA LEU A 291 -25.08 13.62 14.88
C LEU A 291 -25.80 13.57 13.51
N ARG A 292 -27.01 14.18 13.41
CA ARG A 292 -27.82 14.07 12.20
C ARG A 292 -27.71 15.28 11.27
N HIS A 293 -27.45 16.47 11.81
CA HIS A 293 -27.43 17.69 11.03
C HIS A 293 -26.03 18.30 10.85
N ALA A 294 -25.18 18.30 11.88
CA ALA A 294 -23.86 18.89 11.79
C ALA A 294 -22.80 17.91 11.24
N LEU A 295 -22.73 16.72 11.79
CA LEU A 295 -21.66 15.74 11.52
C LEU A 295 -21.56 15.41 10.03
N LYS A 296 -22.69 15.17 9.36
CA LYS A 296 -22.73 14.79 7.94
C LYS A 296 -21.99 15.79 7.05
N ASN A 297 -22.26 17.08 7.25
CA ASN A 297 -21.66 18.14 6.44
C ASN A 297 -20.21 18.44 6.87
N SER A 298 -19.91 18.32 8.16
CA SER A 298 -18.56 18.55 8.68
C SER A 298 -17.55 17.45 8.29
N LEU A 299 -18.01 16.27 7.91
CA LEU A 299 -17.14 15.18 7.44
C LEU A 299 -16.76 15.29 5.95
N ILE A 300 -17.37 16.20 5.18
CA ILE A 300 -17.04 16.38 3.75
C ILE A 300 -15.54 16.65 3.55
N PRO A 301 -14.91 17.61 4.23
CA PRO A 301 -13.46 17.84 4.08
C PRO A 301 -12.60 16.63 4.53
N VAL A 302 -13.05 15.90 5.56
CA VAL A 302 -12.36 14.67 6.00
C VAL A 302 -12.41 13.61 4.90
N THR A 303 -13.57 13.42 4.28
CA THR A 303 -13.72 12.46 3.17
C THR A 303 -12.80 12.81 2.00
N THR A 304 -12.61 14.10 1.69
CA THR A 304 -11.70 14.56 0.61
C THR A 304 -10.26 14.07 0.81
N VAL A 305 -9.76 14.17 2.01
CA VAL A 305 -8.35 13.83 2.31
C VAL A 305 -8.13 12.32 2.46
N LEU A 306 -9.18 11.54 2.64
CA LEU A 306 -9.06 10.10 2.79
C LEU A 306 -8.52 9.41 1.53
N GLY A 307 -8.88 9.84 0.32
CA GLY A 307 -8.40 9.22 -0.91
C GLY A 307 -6.87 9.20 -1.01
N PRO A 308 -6.21 10.36 -1.04
CA PRO A 308 -4.75 10.43 -1.04
C PRO A 308 -4.11 9.74 0.17
N MET A 309 -4.73 9.84 1.37
CA MET A 309 -4.21 9.21 2.57
C MET A 309 -4.27 7.68 2.48
N MET A 310 -5.38 7.12 1.98
CA MET A 310 -5.51 5.68 1.72
C MET A 310 -4.48 5.21 0.70
N ALA A 311 -4.28 5.94 -0.41
CA ALA A 311 -3.27 5.61 -1.38
C ALA A 311 -1.88 5.55 -0.73
N ALA A 312 -1.50 6.59 0.02
CA ALA A 312 -0.18 6.68 0.65
C ALA A 312 0.07 5.58 1.69
N TRP A 313 -0.92 5.22 2.49
CA TRP A 313 -0.74 4.28 3.59
C TRP A 313 -0.92 2.82 3.18
N LEU A 314 -1.83 2.54 2.24
CA LEU A 314 -2.06 1.17 1.77
C LEU A 314 -0.98 0.68 0.78
N THR A 315 -0.26 1.61 0.15
CA THR A 315 0.91 1.27 -0.68
C THR A 315 2.23 1.22 0.09
N GLY A 316 2.17 1.37 1.42
CA GLY A 316 3.27 1.14 2.33
C GLY A 316 4.03 2.40 2.77
N SER A 317 4.53 2.32 3.98
CA SER A 317 5.40 3.33 4.60
C SER A 317 6.78 2.74 4.84
N PHE A 318 7.77 3.15 4.04
CA PHE A 318 9.14 2.66 4.18
C PHE A 318 9.67 2.77 5.63
N LEU A 319 9.52 3.93 6.26
CA LEU A 319 10.06 4.16 7.60
C LEU A 319 9.41 3.26 8.65
N VAL A 320 8.09 3.07 8.60
CA VAL A 320 7.38 2.20 9.54
C VAL A 320 7.74 0.74 9.28
N GLU A 321 7.71 0.31 8.02
CA GLU A 321 8.06 -1.07 7.64
C GLU A 321 9.51 -1.40 8.01
N TRP A 322 10.42 -0.44 7.88
CA TRP A 322 11.82 -0.62 8.25
C TRP A 322 12.00 -0.74 9.76
N VAL A 323 11.39 0.17 10.55
CA VAL A 323 11.50 0.17 12.02
C VAL A 323 10.97 -1.12 12.64
N PHE A 324 9.86 -1.64 12.12
CA PHE A 324 9.22 -2.85 12.64
C PHE A 324 9.59 -4.13 11.87
N SER A 325 10.54 -4.05 10.94
CA SER A 325 10.99 -5.17 10.09
C SER A 325 9.85 -5.90 9.38
N ILE A 326 8.87 -5.13 8.86
CA ILE A 326 7.70 -5.64 8.16
C ILE A 326 8.03 -5.90 6.69
N GLY A 327 7.55 -7.01 6.14
CA GLY A 327 7.79 -7.43 4.76
C GLY A 327 6.91 -6.74 3.70
N GLY A 328 6.57 -5.46 3.87
CA GLY A 328 5.73 -4.72 2.93
C GLY A 328 6.42 -4.18 1.68
N ILE A 329 5.66 -3.47 0.81
CA ILE A 329 6.21 -2.91 -0.44
C ILE A 329 6.91 -1.56 -0.25
N GLY A 330 6.70 -0.87 0.87
CA GLY A 330 7.32 0.44 1.13
C GLY A 330 8.85 0.39 1.09
N LYS A 331 9.46 -0.72 1.54
CA LYS A 331 10.91 -0.93 1.44
C LYS A 331 11.40 -0.97 0.00
N PHE A 332 10.59 -1.50 -0.93
CA PHE A 332 10.96 -1.58 -2.34
C PHE A 332 10.92 -0.21 -3.02
N PHE A 333 10.07 0.69 -2.57
CA PHE A 333 9.99 2.05 -3.09
C PHE A 333 11.32 2.80 -2.91
N VAL A 334 11.92 2.72 -1.71
CA VAL A 334 13.19 3.39 -1.44
C VAL A 334 14.37 2.60 -2.03
N SER A 335 14.40 1.27 -1.86
CA SER A 335 15.51 0.46 -2.39
C SER A 335 15.56 0.50 -3.92
N ALA A 336 14.44 0.63 -4.60
CA ALA A 336 14.41 0.77 -6.06
C ALA A 336 15.21 2.00 -6.53
N VAL A 337 15.04 3.13 -5.85
CA VAL A 337 15.75 4.38 -6.18
C VAL A 337 17.23 4.28 -5.81
N THR A 338 17.56 3.81 -4.61
CA THR A 338 18.96 3.67 -4.16
C THR A 338 19.72 2.65 -5.00
N ASP A 339 19.08 1.56 -5.39
CA ASP A 339 19.65 0.51 -6.21
C ASP A 339 19.63 0.85 -7.71
N ARG A 340 18.95 1.93 -8.13
CA ARG A 340 18.71 2.30 -9.54
C ARG A 340 18.06 1.17 -10.35
N ASP A 341 17.12 0.46 -9.73
CA ASP A 341 16.37 -0.60 -10.39
C ASP A 341 15.17 0.01 -11.12
N TYR A 342 15.38 0.38 -12.39
CA TYR A 342 14.40 1.11 -13.22
C TYR A 342 13.05 0.40 -13.30
N MET A 343 13.06 -0.93 -13.43
CA MET A 343 11.81 -1.69 -13.51
C MET A 343 11.04 -1.66 -12.19
N LEU A 344 11.76 -1.76 -11.07
CA LEU A 344 11.16 -1.70 -9.74
C LEU A 344 10.68 -0.28 -9.40
N ILE A 345 11.40 0.77 -9.81
CA ILE A 345 10.96 2.17 -9.66
C ILE A 345 9.62 2.37 -10.39
N MET A 346 9.57 1.97 -11.68
CA MET A 346 8.35 2.08 -12.48
C MET A 346 7.19 1.30 -11.85
N GLY A 347 7.45 0.05 -11.44
CA GLY A 347 6.44 -0.81 -10.82
C GLY A 347 5.85 -0.20 -9.55
N THR A 348 6.69 0.26 -8.63
CA THR A 348 6.23 0.85 -7.36
C THR A 348 5.47 2.15 -7.56
N ILE A 349 5.94 3.05 -8.43
CA ILE A 349 5.27 4.32 -8.72
C ILE A 349 3.93 4.10 -9.44
N LEU A 350 3.86 3.17 -10.40
CA LEU A 350 2.62 2.87 -11.10
C LEU A 350 1.58 2.24 -10.17
N ILE A 351 1.97 1.33 -9.28
CA ILE A 351 1.06 0.77 -8.27
C ILE A 351 0.51 1.88 -7.36
N TYR A 352 1.38 2.78 -6.88
CA TYR A 352 0.95 3.93 -6.09
C TYR A 352 -0.04 4.81 -6.87
N SER A 353 0.25 5.10 -8.14
CA SER A 353 -0.59 5.96 -8.99
C SER A 353 -1.95 5.31 -9.27
N VAL A 354 -1.99 4.00 -9.54
CA VAL A 354 -3.25 3.26 -9.70
C VAL A 354 -4.04 3.28 -8.40
N ALA A 355 -3.40 3.02 -7.26
CA ALA A 355 -4.04 3.11 -5.95
C ALA A 355 -4.63 4.52 -5.70
N LEU A 356 -3.88 5.58 -6.02
CA LEU A 356 -4.34 6.96 -5.88
C LEU A 356 -5.59 7.23 -6.72
N VAL A 357 -5.61 6.80 -7.99
CA VAL A 357 -6.79 6.96 -8.87
C VAL A 357 -7.99 6.19 -8.32
N LEU A 358 -7.79 4.95 -7.87
CA LEU A 358 -8.87 4.11 -7.34
C LEU A 358 -9.43 4.65 -6.01
N PHE A 359 -8.56 5.07 -5.08
CA PHE A 359 -9.04 5.60 -3.80
C PHE A 359 -9.68 6.97 -3.93
N ASN A 360 -9.23 7.83 -4.86
CA ASN A 360 -9.93 9.07 -5.18
C ASN A 360 -11.33 8.77 -5.78
N LEU A 361 -11.44 7.77 -6.65
CA LEU A 361 -12.74 7.34 -7.17
C LEU A 361 -13.66 6.84 -6.05
N LEU A 362 -13.15 6.08 -5.08
CA LEU A 362 -13.93 5.63 -3.92
C LEU A 362 -14.42 6.81 -3.07
N VAL A 363 -13.58 7.84 -2.89
CA VAL A 363 -13.97 9.07 -2.21
C VAL A 363 -15.06 9.81 -2.99
N ASP A 364 -14.94 9.92 -4.29
CA ASP A 364 -15.99 10.54 -5.15
C ASP A 364 -17.33 9.80 -5.02
N ILE A 365 -17.32 8.47 -4.96
CA ILE A 365 -18.50 7.66 -4.71
C ILE A 365 -19.06 7.92 -3.30
N ALA A 366 -18.19 7.99 -2.29
CA ALA A 366 -18.59 8.29 -0.92
C ALA A 366 -19.25 9.66 -0.80
N TYR A 367 -18.79 10.66 -1.56
CA TYR A 367 -19.47 11.97 -1.63
C TYR A 367 -20.91 11.85 -2.07
N GLY A 368 -21.19 11.05 -3.10
CA GLY A 368 -22.57 10.86 -3.57
C GLY A 368 -23.48 10.21 -2.54
N VAL A 369 -22.93 9.41 -1.64
CA VAL A 369 -23.66 8.80 -0.53
C VAL A 369 -23.85 9.81 0.61
N ILE A 370 -22.81 10.61 0.92
CA ILE A 370 -22.85 11.62 2.00
C ILE A 370 -23.74 12.79 1.60
N ASP A 371 -23.62 13.32 0.38
CA ASP A 371 -24.43 14.44 -0.11
C ASP A 371 -25.22 14.06 -1.37
N PRO A 372 -26.50 13.64 -1.23
CA PRO A 372 -27.36 13.31 -2.36
C PRO A 372 -27.67 14.48 -3.32
N ARG A 373 -27.29 15.71 -2.94
CA ARG A 373 -27.47 16.89 -3.79
C ARG A 373 -26.41 16.98 -4.89
N ILE A 374 -25.30 16.28 -4.73
CA ILE A 374 -24.28 16.15 -5.77
C ILE A 374 -24.86 15.27 -6.86
N ARG A 375 -25.34 15.89 -7.95
CA ARG A 375 -25.75 15.18 -9.16
C ARG A 375 -24.48 14.77 -9.90
N PHE A 376 -24.30 13.49 -10.08
CA PHE A 376 -23.26 12.92 -10.95
C PHE A 376 -23.71 13.13 -12.42
N GLU A 377 -23.43 14.30 -13.00
CA GLU A 377 -23.60 14.58 -14.42
C GLU A 377 -22.45 14.00 -15.25
#